data_45ea1bb725814a095a87087a1c0b3316
#
_entry.id   45ea1bb725814a095a87087a1c0b3316
#
_cell.length_a   1.000
_cell.length_b   1.000
_cell.length_c   1.000
_cell.angle_alpha   90.00
_cell.angle_beta   90.00
_cell.angle_gamma   90.00
#
_symmetry.space_group_name_H-M   'P 1'
#
loop_
_entity.id
_entity.type
_entity.pdbx_description
1 polymer ?
#
loop_
_entity_poly.entity_id
_entity_poly.type
_entity_poly.pdbx_seq_one_letter_code
_entity_poly.pdbx_strand_id
1 'polypeptide(L)'
;MSRFVPVCRAPLGAILVCVLLGGVAFVRPPSGHAAAQAPPPAATAAAANEFNDSHFHLTNYIQQGIDVPRFLQIMGTRVGRSTLFGIPLQQQWSYANSGDFAPTYYLQSDAPLYYYSFTDAAIAVAYKALTPAEQARFDPMITGFNPADMYGVDHIRRVLLTFPGVFSGIGEFSIHKEFVSSKISGETASLTNPALDRILDFAAESGLVVILHNDIDMPFAKTDSEPVYLTQMKALLKRHPRAAIIWAHLGLGRVVHPVQVSAEAAERNPSYLQIVDAMLNDPDLRHVNFDISWDEVAKYAIASPDSIDRVAGMLNRYPDRFLFGTDTVAPAGPSPYFAVFDMWAPVWRLLTPDASLKIRKTNYERMFDEGRRRVRAWEKANAPAPRS
;
A
#
# COMPACT_ATOMS: atom_id res chain seq x y z
N MET A 1 47.85 -17.80 -14.88
CA MET A 1 48.88 -16.88 -14.34
C MET A 1 48.19 -16.04 -13.27
N SER A 2 48.45 -16.40 -12.03
CA SER A 2 47.87 -15.81 -10.82
C SER A 2 48.68 -14.57 -10.42
N ARG A 3 48.02 -13.47 -10.06
CA ARG A 3 48.64 -12.35 -9.35
C ARG A 3 47.92 -12.07 -8.06
N PHE A 4 48.57 -12.41 -6.96
CA PHE A 4 48.23 -12.02 -5.60
C PHE A 4 48.54 -10.53 -5.38
N VAL A 5 47.64 -9.85 -4.64
CA VAL A 5 47.90 -8.49 -4.08
C VAL A 5 47.96 -8.64 -2.54
N PRO A 6 48.97 -8.08 -1.87
CA PRO A 6 49.16 -8.26 -0.44
C PRO A 6 48.33 -7.29 0.40
N VAL A 7 47.86 -7.80 1.54
CA VAL A 7 47.16 -7.07 2.59
C VAL A 7 48.16 -6.36 3.50
N CYS A 8 48.06 -5.04 3.62
CA CYS A 8 48.79 -4.25 4.62
C CYS A 8 48.09 -4.32 5.98
N ARG A 9 48.81 -4.80 6.99
CA ARG A 9 48.46 -4.69 8.42
C ARG A 9 49.05 -3.41 8.98
N ALA A 10 48.28 -2.60 9.68
CA ALA A 10 48.72 -1.48 10.51
C ALA A 10 48.64 -1.85 12.02
N PRO A 11 49.56 -1.33 12.88
CA PRO A 11 49.68 -1.80 14.25
C PRO A 11 48.80 -1.07 15.25
N LEU A 12 48.45 -1.79 16.34
CA LEU A 12 47.77 -1.27 17.53
C LEU A 12 48.60 -0.23 18.26
N GLY A 13 48.05 0.96 18.48
CA GLY A 13 48.56 1.96 19.41
C GLY A 13 47.86 1.85 20.78
N ALA A 14 48.61 1.60 21.82
CA ALA A 14 48.15 1.59 23.21
C ALA A 14 47.94 3.03 23.72
N ILE A 15 46.75 3.29 24.29
CA ILE A 15 46.44 4.57 24.97
C ILE A 15 46.53 4.33 26.47
N LEU A 16 47.48 5.07 27.10
CA LEU A 16 47.75 5.12 28.53
C LEU A 16 46.73 6.07 29.20
N VAL A 17 45.91 5.57 30.14
CA VAL A 17 44.99 6.40 30.93
C VAL A 17 45.67 6.80 32.24
N CYS A 18 45.95 8.08 32.42
CA CYS A 18 46.38 8.66 33.69
C CYS A 18 45.18 9.02 34.56
N VAL A 19 45.03 8.38 35.72
CA VAL A 19 44.08 8.73 36.74
C VAL A 19 44.68 9.77 37.67
N LEU A 20 44.14 10.99 37.69
CA LEU A 20 44.43 12.03 38.68
C LEU A 20 43.35 12.01 39.77
N LEU A 21 43.76 11.63 40.99
CA LEU A 21 42.98 11.76 42.23
C LEU A 21 43.04 13.21 42.71
N GLY A 22 41.96 13.96 42.56
CA GLY A 22 41.79 15.27 43.18
C GLY A 22 40.78 15.22 44.32
N GLY A 23 41.22 15.45 45.54
CA GLY A 23 40.39 15.52 46.75
C GLY A 23 39.49 16.76 46.74
N VAL A 24 38.20 16.57 47.01
CA VAL A 24 37.19 17.65 47.15
C VAL A 24 36.81 17.81 48.62
N ALA A 25 37.14 19.00 49.18
CA ALA A 25 36.71 19.42 50.51
C ALA A 25 35.21 19.72 50.51
N PHE A 26 34.50 19.14 51.49
CA PHE A 26 33.08 19.44 51.76
C PHE A 26 32.92 20.83 52.39
N VAL A 27 32.33 21.77 51.66
CA VAL A 27 31.76 23.00 52.22
C VAL A 27 30.23 22.85 52.22
N ARG A 28 29.65 23.00 53.42
CA ARG A 28 28.20 22.93 53.67
C ARG A 28 27.59 24.30 53.28
N PRO A 29 26.58 24.39 52.37
CA PRO A 29 25.89 25.64 52.15
C PRO A 29 24.76 25.85 53.14
N PRO A 30 24.35 27.10 53.40
CA PRO A 30 23.29 27.45 54.35
C PRO A 30 21.91 27.14 53.80
N SER A 31 20.99 26.87 54.71
CA SER A 31 19.56 26.59 54.51
C SER A 31 18.89 27.74 53.74
N GLY A 32 18.60 27.53 52.45
CA GLY A 32 17.86 28.46 51.62
C GLY A 32 16.45 27.98 51.38
N HIS A 33 15.50 28.92 51.40
CA HIS A 33 14.07 28.79 51.26
C HIS A 33 13.61 27.87 50.15
N ALA A 34 12.60 27.05 50.44
CA ALA A 34 11.88 26.25 49.42
C ALA A 34 11.25 27.18 48.36
N ALA A 35 11.85 27.22 47.20
CA ALA A 35 11.20 27.78 46.02
C ALA A 35 10.09 26.84 45.58
N ALA A 36 8.86 27.36 45.49
CA ALA A 36 7.73 26.63 44.94
C ALA A 36 8.08 26.10 43.54
N GLN A 37 8.09 24.79 43.37
CA GLN A 37 8.25 24.17 42.04
C GLN A 37 7.10 24.63 41.15
N ALA A 38 7.45 25.24 40.01
CA ALA A 38 6.51 25.51 38.93
C ALA A 38 5.82 24.19 38.53
N PRO A 39 4.51 24.21 38.23
CA PRO A 39 3.85 23.01 37.73
C PRO A 39 4.55 22.51 36.48
N PRO A 40 4.64 21.17 36.29
CA PRO A 40 5.24 20.60 35.09
C PRO A 40 4.52 21.18 33.87
N PRO A 41 5.23 21.46 32.77
CA PRO A 41 4.60 21.92 31.55
C PRO A 41 3.50 20.95 31.15
N ALA A 42 2.31 21.49 30.86
CA ALA A 42 1.20 20.67 30.38
C ALA A 42 1.69 19.76 29.26
N ALA A 43 1.39 18.45 29.38
CA ALA A 43 1.75 17.47 28.38
C ALA A 43 1.28 18.04 27.03
N THR A 44 2.24 18.32 26.14
CA THR A 44 1.95 18.71 24.76
C THR A 44 1.03 17.65 24.19
N ALA A 45 -0.18 18.03 23.78
CA ALA A 45 -1.10 17.13 23.09
C ALA A 45 -0.30 16.39 22.01
N ALA A 46 -0.30 15.06 22.06
CA ALA A 46 0.42 14.27 21.08
C ALA A 46 -0.02 14.73 19.70
N ALA A 47 0.95 15.12 18.87
CA ALA A 47 0.66 15.64 17.52
C ALA A 47 -0.20 14.58 16.81
N ALA A 48 -1.39 14.98 16.35
CA ALA A 48 -2.28 14.07 15.66
C ALA A 48 -1.57 13.55 14.40
N ASN A 49 -1.68 12.24 14.15
CA ASN A 49 -1.12 11.62 12.95
C ASN A 49 -1.54 12.39 11.68
N GLU A 50 -0.66 12.45 10.69
CA GLU A 50 -0.94 13.15 9.44
C GLU A 50 -1.83 12.32 8.51
N PHE A 51 -1.60 10.99 8.42
CA PHE A 51 -2.36 10.09 7.56
C PHE A 51 -2.35 8.65 8.06
N ASN A 52 -3.21 7.82 7.46
CA ASN A 52 -3.16 6.36 7.45
C ASN A 52 -2.76 5.91 6.04
N ASP A 53 -1.91 4.88 5.95
CA ASP A 53 -1.37 4.40 4.68
C ASP A 53 -2.13 3.16 4.21
N SER A 54 -2.96 3.31 3.18
CA SER A 54 -3.75 2.20 2.63
C SER A 54 -2.96 1.30 1.69
N HIS A 55 -1.70 1.65 1.34
CA HIS A 55 -0.96 0.94 0.33
C HIS A 55 0.55 0.92 0.63
N PHE A 56 0.99 -0.13 1.31
CA PHE A 56 2.39 -0.27 1.70
C PHE A 56 2.90 -1.69 1.52
N HIS A 57 3.99 -1.84 0.76
CA HIS A 57 4.67 -3.11 0.54
C HIS A 57 5.85 -3.30 1.51
N LEU A 58 5.73 -4.26 2.42
CA LEU A 58 6.80 -4.61 3.36
C LEU A 58 8.00 -5.25 2.65
N THR A 59 7.73 -6.00 1.58
CA THR A 59 8.75 -6.65 0.75
C THR A 59 8.60 -6.27 -0.72
N ASN A 60 9.71 -6.31 -1.46
CA ASN A 60 9.73 -6.18 -2.90
C ASN A 60 9.43 -7.53 -3.60
N TYR A 61 9.46 -7.55 -4.93
CA TYR A 61 9.15 -8.71 -5.77
C TYR A 61 10.19 -9.85 -5.71
N ILE A 62 11.37 -9.63 -5.10
CA ILE A 62 12.35 -10.69 -4.78
C ILE A 62 12.32 -11.09 -3.30
N GLN A 63 11.24 -10.75 -2.60
CA GLN A 63 10.99 -11.03 -1.18
C GLN A 63 12.01 -10.41 -0.21
N GLN A 64 12.73 -9.39 -0.65
CA GLN A 64 13.55 -8.56 0.22
C GLN A 64 12.74 -7.39 0.76
N GLY A 65 12.97 -7.04 2.00
CA GLY A 65 12.21 -5.97 2.64
C GLY A 65 12.83 -5.51 3.93
N ILE A 66 12.00 -4.89 4.73
CA ILE A 66 12.33 -4.43 6.08
C ILE A 66 11.50 -5.22 7.10
N ASP A 67 11.98 -5.30 8.33
CA ASP A 67 11.17 -5.88 9.40
C ASP A 67 10.10 -4.90 9.90
N VAL A 68 9.04 -5.43 10.51
CA VAL A 68 7.92 -4.63 11.00
C VAL A 68 8.30 -3.65 12.10
N PRO A 69 9.17 -3.98 13.08
CA PRO A 69 9.72 -3.00 14.04
C PRO A 69 10.46 -1.84 13.37
N ARG A 70 11.22 -2.11 12.31
CA ARG A 70 11.88 -1.04 11.54
C ARG A 70 10.86 -0.16 10.83
N PHE A 71 9.81 -0.73 10.29
CA PHE A 71 8.74 0.04 9.68
C PHE A 71 8.01 0.92 10.70
N LEU A 72 7.72 0.42 11.91
CA LEU A 72 7.19 1.25 13.00
C LEU A 72 8.05 2.47 13.30
N GLN A 73 9.36 2.31 13.30
CA GLN A 73 10.31 3.43 13.48
C GLN A 73 10.18 4.45 12.32
N ILE A 74 10.06 3.97 11.07
CA ILE A 74 9.90 4.83 9.90
C ILE A 74 8.58 5.59 9.96
N MET A 75 7.47 4.93 10.28
CA MET A 75 6.15 5.55 10.46
C MET A 75 6.17 6.67 11.52
N GLY A 76 6.93 6.47 12.59
CA GLY A 76 7.01 7.42 13.71
C GLY A 76 5.63 7.83 14.22
N THR A 77 5.45 9.14 14.44
CA THR A 77 4.18 9.74 14.86
C THR A 77 3.36 10.31 13.68
N ARG A 78 3.94 10.39 12.48
CA ARG A 78 3.26 10.95 11.31
C ARG A 78 2.18 10.04 10.75
N VAL A 79 2.36 8.72 10.80
CA VAL A 79 1.41 7.73 10.30
C VAL A 79 0.62 7.14 11.46
N GLY A 80 -0.68 7.06 11.33
CA GLY A 80 -1.55 6.42 12.32
C GLY A 80 -1.54 4.90 12.18
N ARG A 81 -2.03 4.41 11.06
CA ARG A 81 -2.14 2.99 10.70
C ARG A 81 -1.62 2.76 9.28
N SER A 82 -1.23 1.53 9.00
CA SER A 82 -0.80 1.11 7.67
C SER A 82 -1.25 -0.31 7.37
N THR A 83 -1.59 -0.58 6.12
CA THR A 83 -1.62 -1.95 5.60
C THR A 83 -0.22 -2.56 5.64
N LEU A 84 -0.16 -3.89 5.70
CA LEU A 84 1.08 -4.64 5.56
C LEU A 84 0.86 -5.76 4.56
N PHE A 85 1.55 -5.72 3.44
CA PHE A 85 1.58 -6.81 2.47
C PHE A 85 2.92 -6.88 1.75
N GLY A 86 3.22 -8.02 1.16
CA GLY A 86 4.38 -8.21 0.31
C GLY A 86 4.00 -8.10 -1.16
N ILE A 87 4.97 -8.39 -2.03
CA ILE A 87 4.71 -8.67 -3.44
C ILE A 87 4.96 -10.17 -3.64
N PRO A 88 3.94 -11.02 -3.54
CA PRO A 88 4.10 -12.47 -3.54
C PRO A 88 4.34 -13.05 -4.91
N LEU A 89 4.06 -12.25 -5.94
CA LEU A 89 4.19 -12.63 -7.33
C LEU A 89 5.48 -12.01 -7.87
N GLN A 90 6.41 -12.86 -8.30
CA GLN A 90 7.56 -12.43 -9.06
C GLN A 90 7.09 -12.03 -10.45
N GLN A 91 7.05 -10.75 -10.72
CA GLN A 91 6.69 -10.25 -12.04
C GLN A 91 7.86 -10.44 -13.00
N GLN A 92 7.57 -11.06 -14.13
CA GLN A 92 8.53 -11.33 -15.18
C GLN A 92 8.38 -10.35 -16.31
N TRP A 93 9.52 -9.97 -16.86
CA TRP A 93 9.60 -9.39 -18.18
C TRP A 93 10.51 -10.24 -19.06
N SER A 94 10.15 -10.36 -20.35
CA SER A 94 11.04 -10.90 -21.37
C SER A 94 10.84 -10.16 -22.67
N TYR A 95 11.82 -10.24 -23.56
CA TYR A 95 11.73 -9.71 -24.92
C TYR A 95 10.51 -10.20 -25.69
N ALA A 96 10.07 -11.42 -25.43
CA ALA A 96 8.87 -12.00 -26.04
C ALA A 96 7.58 -11.25 -25.64
N ASN A 97 7.59 -10.51 -24.53
CA ASN A 97 6.42 -9.81 -24.00
C ASN A 97 6.33 -8.37 -24.48
N SER A 98 7.43 -7.64 -24.52
CA SER A 98 7.41 -6.19 -24.75
C SER A 98 8.61 -5.65 -25.55
N GLY A 99 9.39 -6.50 -26.22
CA GLY A 99 10.56 -6.05 -26.98
C GLY A 99 11.58 -5.34 -26.08
N ASP A 100 12.07 -4.18 -26.52
CA ASP A 100 13.08 -3.40 -25.79
C ASP A 100 12.52 -2.63 -24.58
N PHE A 101 11.23 -2.72 -24.32
CA PHE A 101 10.54 -2.00 -23.27
C PHE A 101 10.54 -2.79 -21.96
N ALA A 102 11.68 -2.83 -21.28
CA ALA A 102 11.80 -3.46 -19.97
C ALA A 102 11.54 -2.44 -18.86
N PRO A 103 10.54 -2.63 -18.00
CA PRO A 103 10.52 -1.98 -16.71
C PRO A 103 11.75 -2.42 -15.91
N THR A 104 12.48 -1.46 -15.34
CA THR A 104 13.80 -1.71 -14.72
C THR A 104 13.75 -2.59 -13.47
N TYR A 105 12.58 -2.80 -12.88
CA TYR A 105 12.38 -3.58 -11.67
C TYR A 105 11.80 -4.98 -11.91
N TYR A 106 11.51 -5.34 -13.15
CA TYR A 106 11.12 -6.70 -13.48
C TYR A 106 12.33 -7.58 -13.76
N LEU A 107 12.24 -8.83 -13.32
CA LEU A 107 13.29 -9.80 -13.62
C LEU A 107 13.20 -10.23 -15.10
N GLN A 108 14.28 -10.06 -15.82
CA GLN A 108 14.39 -10.61 -17.18
C GLN A 108 14.57 -12.13 -17.09
N SER A 109 13.49 -12.87 -17.25
CA SER A 109 13.48 -14.31 -17.13
C SER A 109 12.29 -14.89 -17.89
N ASP A 110 12.50 -16.00 -18.56
CA ASP A 110 11.45 -16.82 -19.17
C ASP A 110 10.98 -17.97 -18.25
N ALA A 111 11.51 -18.01 -17.02
CA ALA A 111 11.08 -19.00 -16.05
C ALA A 111 9.59 -18.80 -15.68
N PRO A 112 8.82 -19.86 -15.44
CA PRO A 112 7.45 -19.74 -15.00
C PRO A 112 7.34 -18.92 -13.70
N LEU A 113 6.34 -18.05 -13.61
CA LEU A 113 6.05 -17.33 -12.37
C LEU A 113 5.57 -18.31 -11.29
N TYR A 114 5.98 -18.07 -10.07
CA TYR A 114 5.50 -18.81 -8.91
C TYR A 114 5.18 -17.85 -7.78
N TYR A 115 4.37 -18.32 -6.85
CA TYR A 115 3.87 -17.53 -5.75
C TYR A 115 4.72 -17.71 -4.51
N TYR A 116 5.01 -16.59 -3.87
CA TYR A 116 5.64 -16.57 -2.56
C TYR A 116 4.57 -16.52 -1.47
N SER A 117 3.72 -17.55 -1.38
CA SER A 117 2.66 -17.62 -0.37
C SER A 117 3.20 -17.59 1.06
N PHE A 118 4.46 -17.96 1.26
CA PHE A 118 5.14 -17.86 2.53
C PHE A 118 5.25 -16.41 3.03
N THR A 119 5.18 -15.41 2.17
CA THR A 119 5.17 -13.98 2.54
C THR A 119 4.07 -13.67 3.54
N ASP A 120 2.86 -14.19 3.35
CA ASP A 120 1.74 -14.00 4.26
C ASP A 120 2.04 -14.61 5.64
N ALA A 121 2.61 -15.81 5.68
CA ALA A 121 3.02 -16.45 6.92
C ALA A 121 4.11 -15.65 7.66
N ALA A 122 5.11 -15.14 6.93
CA ALA A 122 6.17 -14.31 7.50
C ALA A 122 5.60 -13.02 8.13
N ILE A 123 4.69 -12.34 7.42
CA ILE A 123 3.99 -11.16 7.93
C ILE A 123 3.15 -11.50 9.16
N ALA A 124 2.41 -12.62 9.13
CA ALA A 124 1.58 -13.05 10.26
C ALA A 124 2.40 -13.34 11.52
N VAL A 125 3.54 -14.01 11.37
CA VAL A 125 4.45 -14.31 12.49
C VAL A 125 5.04 -13.01 13.05
N ALA A 126 5.51 -12.12 12.18
CA ALA A 126 6.06 -10.82 12.59
C ALA A 126 5.00 -9.96 13.31
N TYR A 127 3.78 -9.90 12.78
CA TYR A 127 2.66 -9.18 13.39
C TYR A 127 2.30 -9.75 14.78
N LYS A 128 2.24 -11.07 14.92
CA LYS A 128 1.92 -11.73 16.22
C LYS A 128 2.99 -11.51 17.28
N ALA A 129 4.23 -11.21 16.89
CA ALA A 129 5.32 -10.89 17.81
C ALA A 129 5.23 -9.46 18.39
N LEU A 130 4.40 -8.60 17.82
CA LEU A 130 4.21 -7.23 18.26
C LEU A 130 3.35 -7.15 19.53
N THR A 131 3.53 -6.09 20.29
CA THR A 131 2.61 -5.74 21.40
C THR A 131 1.21 -5.38 20.86
N PRO A 132 0.14 -5.49 21.64
CA PRO A 132 -1.21 -5.09 21.21
C PRO A 132 -1.29 -3.63 20.69
N ALA A 133 -0.52 -2.72 21.29
CA ALA A 133 -0.46 -1.32 20.85
C ALA A 133 0.19 -1.17 19.46
N GLU A 134 1.25 -1.92 19.19
CA GLU A 134 1.90 -1.95 17.88
C GLU A 134 1.03 -2.66 16.83
N GLN A 135 0.38 -3.78 17.21
CA GLN A 135 -0.57 -4.48 16.32
C GLN A 135 -1.72 -3.56 15.89
N ALA A 136 -2.19 -2.68 16.75
CA ALA A 136 -3.24 -1.71 16.43
C ALA A 136 -2.83 -0.70 15.32
N ARG A 137 -1.53 -0.58 15.05
CA ARG A 137 -0.97 0.27 13.99
C ARG A 137 -1.04 -0.38 12.60
N PHE A 138 -1.44 -1.65 12.48
CA PHE A 138 -1.35 -2.39 11.22
C PHE A 138 -2.64 -3.11 10.86
N ASP A 139 -2.86 -3.19 9.55
CA ASP A 139 -3.88 -4.03 8.90
C ASP A 139 -3.22 -4.95 7.89
N PRO A 140 -2.71 -6.12 8.32
CA PRO A 140 -2.10 -7.09 7.40
C PRO A 140 -3.09 -7.61 6.38
N MET A 141 -2.60 -7.83 5.15
CA MET A 141 -3.39 -8.31 4.03
C MET A 141 -2.76 -9.55 3.40
N ILE A 142 -3.57 -10.46 2.87
CA ILE A 142 -3.15 -11.68 2.20
C ILE A 142 -2.86 -11.38 0.74
N THR A 143 -1.69 -11.74 0.25
CA THR A 143 -1.27 -11.57 -1.13
C THR A 143 -0.81 -12.86 -1.81
N GLY A 144 -0.49 -13.90 -1.03
CA GLY A 144 0.14 -15.14 -1.51
C GLY A 144 -0.81 -16.12 -2.21
N PHE A 145 -1.79 -15.63 -2.96
CA PHE A 145 -2.73 -16.44 -3.72
C PHE A 145 -2.65 -16.14 -5.22
N ASN A 146 -3.10 -17.10 -6.01
CA ASN A 146 -3.18 -16.97 -7.46
C ASN A 146 -4.58 -16.50 -7.89
N PRO A 147 -4.76 -15.29 -8.47
CA PRO A 147 -6.06 -14.79 -8.91
C PRO A 147 -6.64 -15.54 -10.12
N ALA A 148 -5.86 -16.39 -10.80
CA ALA A 148 -6.32 -17.26 -11.90
C ALA A 148 -6.60 -18.70 -11.46
N ASP A 149 -6.32 -19.06 -10.20
CA ASP A 149 -6.56 -20.38 -9.67
C ASP A 149 -7.96 -20.51 -9.08
N MET A 150 -8.76 -21.45 -9.59
CA MET A 150 -10.10 -21.75 -9.07
C MET A 150 -10.11 -22.14 -7.59
N TYR A 151 -8.96 -22.56 -7.03
CA TYR A 151 -8.74 -22.88 -5.62
C TYR A 151 -8.02 -21.76 -4.84
N GLY A 152 -7.83 -20.59 -5.45
CA GLY A 152 -7.24 -19.41 -4.79
C GLY A 152 -8.02 -19.00 -3.53
N VAL A 153 -9.35 -19.11 -3.56
CA VAL A 153 -10.21 -18.85 -2.40
C VAL A 153 -9.96 -19.83 -1.25
N ASP A 154 -9.67 -21.11 -1.56
CA ASP A 154 -9.39 -22.11 -0.53
C ASP A 154 -8.04 -21.85 0.15
N HIS A 155 -7.08 -21.30 -0.61
CA HIS A 155 -5.81 -20.83 -0.04
C HIS A 155 -6.06 -19.65 0.93
N ILE A 156 -6.80 -18.61 0.52
CA ILE A 156 -7.12 -17.45 1.37
C ILE A 156 -7.83 -17.91 2.66
N ARG A 157 -8.83 -18.79 2.54
CA ARG A 157 -9.53 -19.38 3.69
C ARG A 157 -8.58 -20.10 4.65
N ARG A 158 -7.64 -20.89 4.12
CA ARG A 158 -6.63 -21.61 4.90
C ARG A 158 -5.73 -20.66 5.65
N VAL A 159 -5.27 -19.57 5.01
CA VAL A 159 -4.43 -18.55 5.65
C VAL A 159 -5.17 -17.90 6.83
N LEU A 160 -6.43 -17.50 6.65
CA LEU A 160 -7.25 -16.93 7.71
C LEU A 160 -7.38 -17.88 8.91
N LEU A 161 -7.68 -19.15 8.66
CA LEU A 161 -7.86 -20.16 9.73
C LEU A 161 -6.53 -20.58 10.38
N THR A 162 -5.40 -20.45 9.67
CA THR A 162 -4.07 -20.72 10.23
C THR A 162 -3.56 -19.60 11.11
N PHE A 163 -3.88 -18.36 10.74
CA PHE A 163 -3.44 -17.15 11.44
C PHE A 163 -4.63 -16.29 11.90
N PRO A 164 -5.52 -16.84 12.74
CA PRO A 164 -6.69 -16.07 13.17
C PRO A 164 -6.26 -14.82 13.93
N GLY A 165 -7.02 -13.76 13.75
CA GLY A 165 -6.77 -12.48 14.39
C GLY A 165 -5.77 -11.56 13.66
N VAL A 166 -5.20 -11.98 12.52
CA VAL A 166 -4.16 -11.22 11.82
C VAL A 166 -4.72 -10.39 10.68
N PHE A 167 -5.21 -11.04 9.64
CA PHE A 167 -5.52 -10.39 8.38
C PHE A 167 -6.87 -9.65 8.37
N SER A 168 -6.92 -8.54 7.63
CA SER A 168 -8.11 -7.69 7.47
C SER A 168 -8.55 -7.58 6.00
N GLY A 169 -7.71 -8.03 5.06
CA GLY A 169 -7.97 -7.90 3.64
C GLY A 169 -7.14 -8.84 2.78
N ILE A 170 -7.32 -8.70 1.47
CA ILE A 170 -6.52 -9.33 0.42
C ILE A 170 -5.98 -8.26 -0.53
N GLY A 171 -4.75 -8.43 -1.00
CA GLY A 171 -4.09 -7.49 -1.91
C GLY A 171 -2.95 -6.70 -1.27
N GLU A 172 -2.24 -5.84 -1.99
CA GLU A 172 -2.45 -5.62 -3.42
C GLU A 172 -2.18 -6.91 -4.23
N PHE A 173 -3.07 -7.20 -5.14
CA PHE A 173 -2.79 -8.16 -6.21
C PHE A 173 -3.12 -7.53 -7.55
N SER A 174 -2.31 -7.84 -8.57
CA SER A 174 -2.39 -7.22 -9.89
C SER A 174 -2.98 -8.18 -10.90
N ILE A 175 -3.87 -7.68 -11.76
CA ILE A 175 -4.32 -8.38 -12.95
C ILE A 175 -3.57 -7.88 -14.17
N HIS A 176 -3.73 -6.61 -14.52
CA HIS A 176 -2.97 -5.93 -15.55
C HIS A 176 -2.21 -4.77 -14.93
N LYS A 177 -0.89 -4.78 -15.06
CA LYS A 177 0.00 -3.75 -14.53
C LYS A 177 1.04 -3.38 -15.56
N GLU A 178 1.07 -2.10 -15.93
CA GLU A 178 2.00 -1.54 -16.88
C GLU A 178 1.91 -2.27 -18.25
N PHE A 179 2.99 -2.86 -18.74
CA PHE A 179 3.00 -3.62 -19.98
C PHE A 179 2.87 -5.13 -19.78
N VAL A 180 2.58 -5.55 -18.56
CA VAL A 180 2.59 -6.97 -18.19
C VAL A 180 1.27 -7.33 -17.52
N SER A 181 0.56 -8.30 -18.08
CA SER A 181 -0.44 -9.02 -17.31
C SER A 181 0.25 -10.01 -16.38
N SER A 182 -0.28 -10.20 -15.19
CA SER A 182 0.27 -11.18 -14.25
C SER A 182 0.29 -12.55 -14.89
N LYS A 183 1.49 -13.01 -15.22
CA LYS A 183 1.69 -14.32 -15.86
C LYS A 183 1.91 -15.35 -14.79
N ILE A 184 1.08 -16.36 -14.84
CA ILE A 184 1.15 -17.53 -13.99
C ILE A 184 1.45 -18.70 -14.87
N SER A 185 2.15 -19.70 -14.35
CA SER A 185 2.41 -20.93 -15.09
C SER A 185 1.11 -21.49 -15.67
N GLY A 186 0.98 -21.45 -16.99
CA GLY A 186 -0.15 -21.96 -17.75
C GLY A 186 -1.21 -20.93 -18.13
N GLU A 187 -1.36 -19.81 -17.43
CA GLU A 187 -2.40 -18.80 -17.76
C GLU A 187 -1.95 -17.37 -17.44
N THR A 188 -2.54 -16.42 -18.15
CA THR A 188 -2.46 -15.00 -17.81
C THR A 188 -3.66 -14.64 -16.93
N ALA A 189 -3.45 -13.97 -15.80
CA ALA A 189 -4.53 -13.44 -14.99
C ALA A 189 -5.43 -12.52 -15.82
N SER A 190 -6.73 -12.59 -15.61
CA SER A 190 -7.72 -11.83 -16.38
C SER A 190 -8.87 -11.39 -15.49
N LEU A 191 -9.41 -10.20 -15.79
CA LEU A 191 -10.63 -9.68 -15.14
C LEU A 191 -11.88 -10.51 -15.46
N THR A 192 -11.81 -11.38 -16.47
CA THR A 192 -12.90 -12.27 -16.87
C THR A 192 -12.72 -13.71 -16.38
N ASN A 193 -11.65 -13.99 -15.64
CA ASN A 193 -11.41 -15.32 -15.11
C ASN A 193 -12.38 -15.62 -13.94
N PRO A 194 -13.14 -16.74 -13.98
CA PRO A 194 -14.10 -17.09 -12.91
C PRO A 194 -13.45 -17.33 -11.54
N ALA A 195 -12.15 -17.59 -11.48
CA ALA A 195 -11.43 -17.66 -10.20
C ALA A 195 -11.49 -16.33 -9.45
N LEU A 196 -11.38 -15.21 -10.17
CA LEU A 196 -11.46 -13.88 -9.59
C LEU A 196 -12.85 -13.60 -9.02
N ASP A 197 -13.92 -14.00 -9.72
CA ASP A 197 -15.29 -13.89 -9.20
C ASP A 197 -15.45 -14.65 -7.88
N ARG A 198 -14.93 -15.88 -7.77
CA ARG A 198 -14.93 -16.65 -6.52
C ARG A 198 -14.19 -15.95 -5.37
N ILE A 199 -13.04 -15.35 -5.68
CA ILE A 199 -12.23 -14.63 -4.69
C ILE A 199 -13.00 -13.41 -4.17
N LEU A 200 -13.62 -12.62 -5.06
CA LEU A 200 -14.38 -11.44 -4.68
C LEU A 200 -15.68 -11.78 -3.93
N ASP A 201 -16.36 -12.87 -4.30
CA ASP A 201 -17.52 -13.38 -3.56
C ASP A 201 -17.13 -13.79 -2.14
N PHE A 202 -16.00 -14.49 -1.98
CA PHE A 202 -15.49 -14.85 -0.67
C PHE A 202 -15.05 -13.63 0.15
N ALA A 203 -14.44 -12.64 -0.48
CA ALA A 203 -14.11 -11.38 0.20
C ALA A 203 -15.36 -10.66 0.70
N ALA A 204 -16.44 -10.65 -0.10
CA ALA A 204 -17.73 -10.11 0.32
C ALA A 204 -18.38 -10.91 1.48
N GLU A 205 -18.27 -12.23 1.47
CA GLU A 205 -18.76 -13.13 2.54
C GLU A 205 -17.99 -12.89 3.85
N SER A 206 -16.67 -12.97 3.81
CA SER A 206 -15.81 -12.89 4.99
C SER A 206 -15.61 -11.45 5.50
N GLY A 207 -15.85 -10.45 4.65
CA GLY A 207 -15.63 -9.04 4.98
C GLY A 207 -14.21 -8.53 4.73
N LEU A 208 -13.40 -9.29 4.00
CA LEU A 208 -12.06 -8.87 3.61
C LEU A 208 -12.11 -7.61 2.76
N VAL A 209 -11.29 -6.63 3.08
CA VAL A 209 -11.02 -5.48 2.20
C VAL A 209 -10.16 -5.95 1.03
N VAL A 210 -10.50 -5.53 -0.17
CA VAL A 210 -9.79 -5.92 -1.40
C VAL A 210 -9.03 -4.73 -1.95
N ILE A 211 -7.72 -4.86 -2.13
CA ILE A 211 -6.93 -3.90 -2.92
C ILE A 211 -6.56 -4.59 -4.23
N LEU A 212 -7.11 -4.08 -5.33
CA LEU A 212 -6.95 -4.64 -6.67
C LEU A 212 -6.25 -3.64 -7.57
N HIS A 213 -5.11 -4.04 -8.12
CA HIS A 213 -4.41 -3.29 -9.17
C HIS A 213 -4.86 -3.76 -10.54
N ASN A 214 -5.36 -2.84 -11.31
CA ASN A 214 -5.65 -3.07 -12.72
C ASN A 214 -5.57 -1.76 -13.49
N ASP A 215 -4.65 -1.66 -14.43
CA ASP A 215 -4.55 -0.52 -15.32
C ASP A 215 -5.77 -0.45 -16.23
N ILE A 216 -6.22 0.76 -16.55
CA ILE A 216 -7.39 0.93 -17.44
C ILE A 216 -7.05 0.65 -18.90
N ASP A 217 -5.79 0.79 -19.28
CA ASP A 217 -5.34 0.66 -20.67
C ASP A 217 -4.62 -0.64 -20.95
N MET A 218 -4.91 -1.18 -22.12
CA MET A 218 -4.03 -2.14 -22.77
C MET A 218 -2.87 -1.38 -23.45
N PRO A 219 -1.61 -1.80 -23.27
CA PRO A 219 -0.49 -1.18 -23.98
C PRO A 219 -0.73 -1.15 -25.49
N PHE A 220 -0.42 -0.01 -26.11
CA PHE A 220 -0.57 0.19 -27.55
C PHE A 220 -2.00 0.07 -28.10
N ALA A 221 -3.01 0.18 -27.24
CA ALA A 221 -4.41 0.20 -27.66
C ALA A 221 -4.72 1.47 -28.47
N LYS A 222 -5.74 1.36 -29.34
CA LYS A 222 -6.26 2.53 -30.06
C LYS A 222 -7.00 3.46 -29.12
N THR A 223 -6.85 4.76 -29.33
CA THR A 223 -7.40 5.80 -28.45
C THR A 223 -8.84 6.21 -28.77
N ASP A 224 -9.47 5.61 -29.78
CA ASP A 224 -10.81 5.96 -30.29
C ASP A 224 -11.96 5.11 -29.72
N SER A 225 -11.66 4.27 -28.75
CA SER A 225 -12.65 3.41 -28.08
C SER A 225 -12.39 3.34 -26.57
N GLU A 226 -13.40 2.98 -25.79
CA GLU A 226 -13.20 2.73 -24.37
C GLU A 226 -12.15 1.64 -24.18
N PRO A 227 -11.15 1.85 -23.31
CA PRO A 227 -10.12 0.84 -23.05
C PRO A 227 -10.71 -0.50 -22.63
N VAL A 228 -10.22 -1.60 -23.21
CA VAL A 228 -10.76 -2.95 -22.95
C VAL A 228 -10.69 -3.31 -21.45
N TYR A 229 -9.59 -2.97 -20.80
CA TYR A 229 -9.43 -3.27 -19.37
C TYR A 229 -10.38 -2.44 -18.51
N LEU A 230 -10.66 -1.19 -18.87
CA LEU A 230 -11.66 -0.37 -18.20
C LEU A 230 -13.06 -1.00 -18.32
N THR A 231 -13.45 -1.41 -19.53
CA THR A 231 -14.74 -2.07 -19.76
C THR A 231 -14.87 -3.35 -18.94
N GLN A 232 -13.86 -4.19 -18.93
CA GLN A 232 -13.83 -5.44 -18.16
C GLN A 232 -13.87 -5.18 -16.64
N MET A 233 -13.12 -4.17 -16.18
CA MET A 233 -13.09 -3.78 -14.76
C MET A 233 -14.45 -3.27 -14.31
N LYS A 234 -15.11 -2.39 -15.07
CA LYS A 234 -16.47 -1.92 -14.77
C LYS A 234 -17.45 -3.09 -14.67
N ALA A 235 -17.35 -4.04 -15.59
CA ALA A 235 -18.20 -5.24 -15.57
C ALA A 235 -17.93 -6.11 -14.33
N LEU A 236 -16.67 -6.32 -13.95
CA LEU A 236 -16.27 -7.04 -12.73
C LEU A 236 -16.85 -6.36 -11.48
N LEU A 237 -16.62 -5.06 -11.34
CA LEU A 237 -17.08 -4.29 -10.18
C LEU A 237 -18.59 -4.33 -10.03
N LYS A 238 -19.36 -4.22 -11.13
CA LYS A 238 -20.83 -4.30 -11.12
C LYS A 238 -21.35 -5.69 -10.72
N ARG A 239 -20.60 -6.76 -10.99
CA ARG A 239 -20.96 -8.12 -10.53
C ARG A 239 -20.75 -8.32 -9.02
N HIS A 240 -19.85 -7.55 -8.39
CA HIS A 240 -19.48 -7.72 -6.99
C HIS A 240 -19.83 -6.51 -6.09
N PRO A 241 -21.10 -6.06 -6.04
CA PRO A 241 -21.49 -4.82 -5.35
C PRO A 241 -21.37 -4.91 -3.82
N ARG A 242 -21.15 -6.11 -3.26
CA ARG A 242 -21.01 -6.33 -1.81
C ARG A 242 -19.56 -6.41 -1.34
N ALA A 243 -18.61 -6.51 -2.26
CA ALA A 243 -17.18 -6.54 -1.94
C ALA A 243 -16.67 -5.12 -1.61
N ALA A 244 -15.89 -5.01 -0.55
CA ALA A 244 -15.25 -3.75 -0.15
C ALA A 244 -13.97 -3.56 -0.98
N ILE A 245 -14.09 -2.96 -2.16
CA ILE A 245 -13.01 -2.86 -3.14
C ILE A 245 -12.37 -1.48 -3.09
N ILE A 246 -11.04 -1.46 -3.04
CA ILE A 246 -10.16 -0.32 -3.30
C ILE A 246 -9.48 -0.61 -4.63
N TRP A 247 -9.78 0.19 -5.66
CA TRP A 247 -9.06 0.13 -6.93
C TRP A 247 -7.77 0.94 -6.80
N ALA A 248 -6.65 0.24 -6.85
CA ALA A 248 -5.34 0.83 -6.62
C ALA A 248 -4.98 1.87 -7.70
N HIS A 249 -4.29 2.93 -7.28
CA HIS A 249 -3.69 3.96 -8.14
C HIS A 249 -4.69 4.66 -9.08
N LEU A 250 -5.96 4.75 -8.70
CA LEU A 250 -7.04 5.20 -9.60
C LEU A 250 -7.18 4.36 -10.89
N GLY A 251 -6.59 3.15 -10.95
CA GLY A 251 -6.41 2.35 -12.17
C GLY A 251 -5.37 2.94 -13.14
N LEU A 252 -4.54 3.91 -12.72
CA LEU A 252 -3.48 4.50 -13.53
C LEU A 252 -2.41 3.46 -13.85
N GLY A 253 -2.06 3.35 -15.14
CA GLY A 253 -0.88 2.67 -15.62
C GLY A 253 0.16 3.66 -16.15
N ARG A 254 1.22 3.14 -16.76
CA ARG A 254 2.23 3.99 -17.42
C ARG A 254 1.76 4.62 -18.72
N VAL A 255 0.68 4.10 -19.31
CA VAL A 255 0.00 4.76 -20.43
C VAL A 255 -0.96 5.79 -19.84
N VAL A 256 -0.65 7.06 -20.04
CA VAL A 256 -1.37 8.17 -19.40
C VAL A 256 -2.25 8.88 -20.41
N HIS A 257 -3.51 9.10 -20.06
CA HIS A 257 -4.42 9.99 -20.78
C HIS A 257 -4.29 11.40 -20.22
N PRO A 258 -3.58 12.32 -20.91
CA PRO A 258 -3.36 13.66 -20.40
C PRO A 258 -4.66 14.48 -20.37
N VAL A 259 -4.69 15.50 -19.54
CA VAL A 259 -5.81 16.45 -19.50
C VAL A 259 -5.94 17.13 -20.86
N GLN A 260 -7.13 17.07 -21.47
CA GLN A 260 -7.43 17.69 -22.74
C GLN A 260 -7.78 19.18 -22.56
N VAL A 261 -7.27 20.02 -23.46
CA VAL A 261 -7.46 21.48 -23.40
C VAL A 261 -8.83 21.94 -23.92
N SER A 262 -9.53 21.11 -24.70
CA SER A 262 -10.87 21.45 -25.21
C SER A 262 -11.88 20.34 -24.88
N ALA A 263 -13.16 20.72 -24.75
CA ALA A 263 -14.24 19.78 -24.50
C ALA A 263 -14.37 18.75 -25.64
N GLU A 264 -14.24 19.19 -26.91
CA GLU A 264 -14.31 18.29 -28.07
C GLU A 264 -13.17 17.28 -28.13
N ALA A 265 -11.95 17.67 -27.77
CA ALA A 265 -10.82 16.74 -27.66
C ALA A 265 -11.02 15.77 -26.50
N ALA A 266 -11.58 16.25 -25.38
CA ALA A 266 -11.90 15.43 -24.21
C ALA A 266 -13.01 14.41 -24.47
N GLU A 267 -14.00 14.73 -25.30
CA GLU A 267 -15.07 13.80 -25.68
C GLU A 267 -14.51 12.65 -26.55
N ARG A 268 -13.58 12.95 -27.46
CA ARG A 268 -12.96 11.95 -28.33
C ARG A 268 -11.90 11.09 -27.65
N ASN A 269 -11.16 11.69 -26.70
CA ASN A 269 -10.09 11.03 -25.95
C ASN A 269 -10.14 11.54 -24.49
N PRO A 270 -11.01 11.00 -23.65
CA PRO A 270 -11.18 11.48 -22.30
C PRO A 270 -9.87 11.35 -21.52
N SER A 271 -9.54 12.40 -20.77
CA SER A 271 -8.44 12.32 -19.83
C SER A 271 -8.73 11.29 -18.76
N TYR A 272 -7.67 10.84 -18.13
CA TYR A 272 -7.75 9.91 -17.02
C TYR A 272 -8.71 10.39 -15.89
N LEU A 273 -8.65 11.68 -15.54
CA LEU A 273 -9.56 12.26 -14.54
C LEU A 273 -11.02 12.22 -14.96
N GLN A 274 -11.31 12.39 -16.26
CA GLN A 274 -12.68 12.29 -16.77
C GLN A 274 -13.19 10.85 -16.71
N ILE A 275 -12.33 9.86 -16.96
CA ILE A 275 -12.68 8.44 -16.81
C ILE A 275 -13.02 8.13 -15.36
N VAL A 276 -12.19 8.57 -14.40
CA VAL A 276 -12.44 8.38 -12.97
C VAL A 276 -13.71 9.12 -12.52
N ASP A 277 -13.92 10.36 -12.97
CA ASP A 277 -15.13 11.13 -12.65
C ASP A 277 -16.40 10.44 -13.18
N ALA A 278 -16.35 9.89 -14.39
CA ALA A 278 -17.45 9.09 -14.94
C ALA A 278 -17.77 7.85 -14.10
N MET A 279 -16.76 7.15 -13.59
CA MET A 279 -16.95 6.01 -12.69
C MET A 279 -17.51 6.43 -11.32
N LEU A 280 -17.09 7.58 -10.79
CA LEU A 280 -17.59 8.11 -9.52
C LEU A 280 -19.08 8.50 -9.63
N ASN A 281 -19.53 8.91 -10.81
CA ASN A 281 -20.93 9.23 -11.10
C ASN A 281 -21.81 8.01 -11.47
N ASP A 282 -21.20 6.85 -11.76
CA ASP A 282 -21.95 5.63 -12.07
C ASP A 282 -22.64 5.09 -10.79
N PRO A 283 -23.99 5.04 -10.74
CA PRO A 283 -24.72 4.58 -9.56
C PRO A 283 -24.42 3.11 -9.20
N ASP A 284 -24.05 2.29 -10.17
CA ASP A 284 -23.73 0.88 -9.96
C ASP A 284 -22.33 0.67 -9.36
N LEU A 285 -21.50 1.71 -9.33
CA LEU A 285 -20.13 1.67 -8.82
C LEU A 285 -19.95 2.40 -7.48
N ARG A 286 -21.02 2.73 -6.77
CA ARG A 286 -20.95 3.49 -5.50
C ARG A 286 -20.18 2.77 -4.38
N HIS A 287 -20.04 1.47 -4.45
CA HIS A 287 -19.33 0.63 -3.48
C HIS A 287 -17.81 0.63 -3.70
N VAL A 288 -17.33 1.11 -4.85
CA VAL A 288 -15.91 1.11 -5.21
C VAL A 288 -15.22 2.31 -4.58
N ASN A 289 -14.10 2.08 -3.93
CA ASN A 289 -13.18 3.11 -3.46
C ASN A 289 -11.92 3.11 -4.31
N PHE A 290 -11.17 4.20 -4.25
CA PHE A 290 -9.91 4.35 -4.97
C PHE A 290 -8.82 4.73 -3.98
N ASP A 291 -7.61 4.26 -4.18
CA ASP A 291 -6.49 4.90 -3.53
C ASP A 291 -5.74 5.84 -4.49
N ILE A 292 -5.16 6.88 -3.93
CA ILE A 292 -4.32 7.85 -4.63
C ILE A 292 -2.84 7.61 -4.30
N SER A 293 -2.47 6.35 -4.15
CA SER A 293 -1.12 5.91 -3.91
C SER A 293 -0.24 5.98 -5.17
N TRP A 294 1.06 5.70 -5.01
CA TRP A 294 2.07 5.70 -6.06
C TRP A 294 2.53 7.11 -6.50
N ASP A 295 3.82 7.25 -6.73
CA ASP A 295 4.42 8.50 -7.17
C ASP A 295 4.03 8.92 -8.60
N GLU A 296 3.70 7.96 -9.48
CA GLU A 296 3.20 8.25 -10.83
C GLU A 296 1.82 8.93 -10.78
N VAL A 297 0.94 8.51 -9.87
CA VAL A 297 -0.34 9.19 -9.64
C VAL A 297 -0.13 10.62 -9.13
N ALA A 298 0.79 10.77 -8.17
CA ALA A 298 1.14 12.09 -7.65
C ALA A 298 1.71 12.99 -8.75
N LYS A 299 2.65 12.49 -9.57
CA LYS A 299 3.22 13.23 -10.72
C LYS A 299 2.16 13.67 -11.70
N TYR A 300 1.21 12.77 -12.03
CA TYR A 300 0.08 13.10 -12.89
C TYR A 300 -0.80 14.21 -12.28
N ALA A 301 -1.14 14.08 -11.00
CA ALA A 301 -2.00 15.02 -10.28
C ALA A 301 -1.42 16.43 -10.21
N ILE A 302 -0.09 16.54 -10.07
CA ILE A 302 0.61 17.84 -9.92
C ILE A 302 1.30 18.31 -11.21
N ALA A 303 1.05 17.69 -12.34
CA ALA A 303 1.72 17.96 -13.61
C ALA A 303 1.55 19.42 -14.10
N SER A 304 0.44 20.08 -13.71
CA SER A 304 0.15 21.47 -14.05
C SER A 304 -0.80 22.09 -13.01
N PRO A 305 -0.91 23.42 -12.92
CA PRO A 305 -1.92 24.08 -12.09
C PRO A 305 -3.35 23.59 -12.41
N ASP A 306 -3.70 23.42 -13.67
CA ASP A 306 -5.01 22.91 -14.09
C ASP A 306 -5.25 21.46 -13.61
N SER A 307 -4.24 20.59 -13.66
CA SER A 307 -4.33 19.23 -13.11
C SER A 307 -4.56 19.26 -11.59
N ILE A 308 -3.83 20.09 -10.88
CA ILE A 308 -3.97 20.26 -9.41
C ILE A 308 -5.40 20.66 -9.05
N ASP A 309 -5.94 21.70 -9.73
CA ASP A 309 -7.29 22.21 -9.49
C ASP A 309 -8.36 21.14 -9.78
N ARG A 310 -8.24 20.41 -10.90
CA ARG A 310 -9.18 19.35 -11.28
C ARG A 310 -9.15 18.18 -10.31
N VAL A 311 -7.96 17.73 -9.91
CA VAL A 311 -7.82 16.64 -8.92
C VAL A 311 -8.38 17.07 -7.58
N ALA A 312 -8.02 18.26 -7.08
CA ALA A 312 -8.56 18.78 -5.82
C ALA A 312 -10.09 18.95 -5.87
N GLY A 313 -10.62 19.43 -6.99
CA GLY A 313 -12.08 19.53 -7.22
C GLY A 313 -12.79 18.18 -7.18
N MET A 314 -12.22 17.15 -7.80
CA MET A 314 -12.74 15.77 -7.76
C MET A 314 -12.69 15.19 -6.35
N LEU A 315 -11.57 15.31 -5.65
CA LEU A 315 -11.40 14.83 -4.28
C LEU A 315 -12.36 15.52 -3.29
N ASN A 316 -12.56 16.83 -3.44
CA ASN A 316 -13.53 17.58 -2.63
C ASN A 316 -14.99 17.19 -2.92
N ARG A 317 -15.30 16.79 -4.15
CA ARG A 317 -16.67 16.39 -4.55
C ARG A 317 -17.03 15.00 -4.06
N TYR A 318 -16.06 14.08 -4.02
CA TYR A 318 -16.27 12.69 -3.64
C TYR A 318 -15.37 12.22 -2.48
N PRO A 319 -15.32 12.96 -1.36
CA PRO A 319 -14.32 12.75 -0.31
C PRO A 319 -14.40 11.37 0.34
N ASP A 320 -15.56 10.71 0.31
CA ASP A 320 -15.78 9.40 0.92
C ASP A 320 -15.27 8.21 0.07
N ARG A 321 -14.78 8.49 -1.15
CA ARG A 321 -14.43 7.48 -2.14
C ARG A 321 -12.92 7.26 -2.28
N PHE A 322 -12.10 8.11 -1.67
CA PHE A 322 -10.65 8.08 -1.83
C PHE A 322 -9.93 7.77 -0.53
N LEU A 323 -8.84 7.02 -0.64
CA LEU A 323 -7.89 6.77 0.42
C LEU A 323 -6.50 7.24 -0.04
N PHE A 324 -5.70 7.70 0.92
CA PHE A 324 -4.29 7.93 0.64
C PHE A 324 -3.48 6.67 0.96
N GLY A 325 -2.51 6.36 0.11
CA GLY A 325 -1.49 5.34 0.32
C GLY A 325 -0.15 5.80 -0.26
N THR A 326 0.94 5.20 0.15
CA THR A 326 2.26 5.56 -0.36
C THR A 326 2.68 4.74 -1.58
N ASP A 327 2.26 3.50 -1.69
CA ASP A 327 2.81 2.49 -2.60
C ASP A 327 4.33 2.33 -2.45
N THR A 328 4.83 2.62 -1.26
CA THR A 328 6.27 2.51 -1.01
C THR A 328 6.64 1.06 -0.77
N VAL A 329 7.68 0.61 -1.46
CA VAL A 329 8.17 -0.77 -1.42
C VAL A 329 9.46 -0.82 -0.61
N ALA A 330 9.44 -1.53 0.53
CA ALA A 330 10.62 -1.80 1.36
C ALA A 330 11.55 -0.59 1.56
N PRO A 331 11.08 0.56 2.05
CA PRO A 331 11.85 1.81 2.10
C PRO A 331 13.04 1.72 3.05
N ALA A 332 14.18 2.26 2.65
CA ALA A 332 15.38 2.30 3.48
C ALA A 332 15.22 3.21 4.72
N GLY A 333 14.32 4.16 4.71
CA GLY A 333 14.12 5.10 5.81
C GLY A 333 12.93 6.06 5.60
N PRO A 334 12.75 7.05 6.49
CA PRO A 334 11.61 7.96 6.45
C PRO A 334 11.51 8.79 5.16
N SER A 335 12.64 9.30 4.66
CA SER A 335 12.63 10.20 3.49
C SER A 335 11.98 9.56 2.25
N PRO A 336 12.41 8.38 1.76
CA PRO A 336 11.74 7.74 0.64
C PRO A 336 10.30 7.34 0.97
N TYR A 337 9.99 6.98 2.21
CA TYR A 337 8.65 6.60 2.62
C TYR A 337 7.65 7.76 2.54
N PHE A 338 8.04 8.95 3.01
CA PHE A 338 7.16 10.12 3.01
C PHE A 338 7.13 10.87 1.68
N ALA A 339 8.00 10.54 0.73
CA ALA A 339 8.14 11.30 -0.51
C ALA A 339 6.81 11.45 -1.27
N VAL A 340 6.03 10.38 -1.39
CA VAL A 340 4.74 10.42 -2.09
C VAL A 340 3.75 11.34 -1.36
N PHE A 341 3.65 11.25 -0.03
CA PHE A 341 2.78 12.14 0.75
C PHE A 341 3.15 13.61 0.56
N ASP A 342 4.44 13.91 0.59
CA ASP A 342 4.95 15.27 0.45
C ASP A 342 4.74 15.82 -0.98
N MET A 343 4.77 14.96 -2.02
CA MET A 343 4.45 15.35 -3.41
C MET A 343 3.01 15.86 -3.54
N TRP A 344 2.07 15.33 -2.78
CA TRP A 344 0.67 15.77 -2.80
C TRP A 344 0.44 17.13 -2.14
N ALA A 345 1.45 17.79 -1.57
CA ALA A 345 1.30 19.05 -0.85
C ALA A 345 0.53 20.17 -1.62
N PRO A 346 0.69 20.34 -2.95
CA PRO A 346 -0.11 21.32 -3.69
C PRO A 346 -1.61 21.02 -3.64
N VAL A 347 -1.98 19.73 -3.75
CA VAL A 347 -3.39 19.29 -3.71
C VAL A 347 -3.95 19.40 -2.30
N TRP A 348 -3.17 18.96 -1.26
CA TRP A 348 -3.62 19.03 0.14
C TRP A 348 -4.07 20.43 0.56
N ARG A 349 -3.44 21.50 0.02
CA ARG A 349 -3.77 22.89 0.33
C ARG A 349 -5.13 23.32 -0.22
N LEU A 350 -5.65 22.64 -1.23
CA LEU A 350 -6.92 22.97 -1.91
C LEU A 350 -8.08 22.10 -1.42
N LEU A 351 -7.81 21.10 -0.57
CA LEU A 351 -8.87 20.29 0.00
C LEU A 351 -9.59 21.03 1.13
N THR A 352 -10.91 20.81 1.18
CA THR A 352 -11.68 21.17 2.37
C THR A 352 -11.18 20.38 3.59
N PRO A 353 -11.35 20.91 4.82
CA PRO A 353 -10.96 20.18 6.03
C PRO A 353 -11.60 18.77 6.13
N ASP A 354 -12.87 18.63 5.72
CA ASP A 354 -13.59 17.36 5.69
C ASP A 354 -12.96 16.39 4.68
N ALA A 355 -12.76 16.81 3.44
CA ALA A 355 -12.14 15.97 2.41
C ALA A 355 -10.72 15.54 2.81
N SER A 356 -9.91 16.47 3.32
CA SER A 356 -8.57 16.17 3.79
C SER A 356 -8.56 15.13 4.92
N LEU A 357 -9.45 15.27 5.90
CA LEU A 357 -9.57 14.31 7.02
C LEU A 357 -10.01 12.93 6.52
N LYS A 358 -11.02 12.88 5.66
CA LYS A 358 -11.57 11.63 5.12
C LYS A 358 -10.53 10.86 4.32
N ILE A 359 -9.93 11.51 3.33
CA ILE A 359 -8.99 10.88 2.40
C ILE A 359 -7.73 10.42 3.12
N ARG A 360 -7.23 11.24 4.02
CA ARG A 360 -5.99 10.94 4.74
C ARG A 360 -6.17 9.96 5.89
N LYS A 361 -7.37 9.83 6.47
CA LYS A 361 -7.57 9.03 7.70
C LYS A 361 -8.87 8.25 7.76
N THR A 362 -10.02 8.95 7.81
CA THR A 362 -11.23 8.31 8.32
C THR A 362 -11.87 7.32 7.34
N ASN A 363 -11.60 7.43 6.03
CA ASN A 363 -12.01 6.40 5.07
C ASN A 363 -11.24 5.10 5.28
N TYR A 364 -9.93 5.19 5.55
CA TYR A 364 -9.14 4.03 5.95
C TYR A 364 -9.74 3.38 7.19
N GLU A 365 -9.91 4.15 8.25
CA GLU A 365 -10.45 3.67 9.54
C GLU A 365 -11.81 2.99 9.32
N ARG A 366 -12.73 3.66 8.65
CA ARG A 366 -14.06 3.11 8.32
C ARG A 366 -13.99 1.76 7.61
N MET A 367 -13.16 1.63 6.57
CA MET A 367 -13.08 0.42 5.78
C MET A 367 -12.38 -0.73 6.51
N PHE A 368 -11.23 -0.45 7.12
CA PHE A 368 -10.44 -1.48 7.77
C PHE A 368 -10.99 -1.89 9.14
N ASP A 369 -11.66 -1.00 9.87
CA ASP A 369 -12.33 -1.37 11.13
C ASP A 369 -13.54 -2.27 10.86
N GLU A 370 -14.35 -1.95 9.85
CA GLU A 370 -15.46 -2.81 9.44
C GLU A 370 -14.95 -4.14 8.88
N GLY A 371 -13.94 -4.12 8.00
CA GLY A 371 -13.30 -5.33 7.49
C GLY A 371 -12.77 -6.22 8.61
N ARG A 372 -11.99 -5.65 9.51
CA ARG A 372 -11.46 -6.36 10.69
C ARG A 372 -12.57 -6.98 11.53
N ARG A 373 -13.61 -6.23 11.84
CA ARG A 373 -14.76 -6.71 12.62
C ARG A 373 -15.43 -7.91 11.94
N ARG A 374 -15.69 -7.83 10.64
CA ARG A 374 -16.36 -8.90 9.85
C ARG A 374 -15.49 -10.13 9.73
N VAL A 375 -14.20 -9.96 9.42
CA VAL A 375 -13.26 -11.08 9.31
C VAL A 375 -13.16 -11.83 10.63
N ARG A 376 -13.07 -11.14 11.78
CA ARG A 376 -13.03 -11.79 13.09
C ARG A 376 -14.32 -12.58 13.38
N ALA A 377 -15.47 -12.06 12.97
CA ALA A 377 -16.75 -12.79 13.09
C ALA A 377 -16.75 -14.05 12.21
N TRP A 378 -16.25 -13.94 10.98
CA TRP A 378 -16.13 -15.06 10.05
C TRP A 378 -15.15 -16.14 10.58
N GLU A 379 -13.97 -15.76 11.03
CA GLU A 379 -12.97 -16.65 11.64
C GLU A 379 -13.58 -17.44 12.81
N LYS A 380 -14.29 -16.74 13.71
CA LYS A 380 -14.96 -17.38 14.85
C LYS A 380 -16.02 -18.40 14.42
N ALA A 381 -16.79 -18.09 13.38
CA ALA A 381 -17.85 -18.97 12.90
C ALA A 381 -17.30 -20.19 12.13
N ASN A 382 -16.09 -20.11 11.58
CA ASN A 382 -15.47 -21.14 10.77
C ASN A 382 -14.26 -21.81 11.43
N ALA A 383 -13.96 -21.47 12.69
CA ALA A 383 -12.87 -22.10 13.42
C ALA A 383 -13.10 -23.62 13.51
N PRO A 384 -12.08 -24.45 13.26
CA PRO A 384 -12.20 -25.89 13.44
C PRO A 384 -12.52 -26.19 14.93
N ALA A 385 -13.39 -27.17 15.14
CA ALA A 385 -13.68 -27.62 16.51
C ALA A 385 -12.37 -27.98 17.23
N PRO A 386 -12.24 -27.69 18.54
CA PRO A 386 -11.09 -28.14 19.30
C PRO A 386 -10.91 -29.66 19.10
N ARG A 387 -9.72 -30.09 18.73
CA ARG A 387 -9.41 -31.53 18.71
C ARG A 387 -9.45 -32.00 20.13
N SER A 388 -10.42 -32.87 20.43
CA SER A 388 -10.54 -33.59 21.72
C SER A 388 -9.33 -34.46 21.98
#